data_b1fdf2c8f8749bc396348a72f65e1288
#
_entry.id   b1fdf2c8f8749bc396348a72f65e1288
#
_cell.length_a   1.000
_cell.length_b   1.000
_cell.length_c   1.000
_cell.angle_alpha   90.00
_cell.angle_beta   90.00
_cell.angle_gamma   90.00
#
_symmetry.space_group_name_H-M   'P 1'
#
loop_
_entity.id
_entity.type
_entity.pdbx_description
1 polymer ?
#
loop_
_entity_poly.entity_id
_entity_poly.type
_entity_poly.pdbx_seq_one_letter_code
_entity_poly.pdbx_strand_id
1 'polypeptide(L)'
;MRKKKINFSSKRKRNNLNVKRCALIAIAAVLVIVVGFKGVNATTAFIEEKRQERIEMQKKAEAERLEEERKRKEEEEAKKKMVGVTYEGKKYTYDAKKIEEKLAKYDYSNDGKKMVFLTFDDGSTTVTPEILKILKENDVRATFFVTGENIERGGKKAEDLIKESFEYGNAIANHSYTHDYKYLYPGRTLNLDNFLADFNKTDELLKKILGPYFSTRVIRCPGGHMSWKGMDQLDNYLNENNMASIDWNALNADAEGRKKNAQELADYAIKTSQGKDIVVLLMHDTYGKEETAKALPTIIKYFKDNGYEFKTLS
;
A
#
# COMPACT_ATOMS: atom_id res chain seq x y z
N MET A 1 11.50 17.49 -128.21
CA MET A 1 11.47 18.18 -126.93
C MET A 1 10.59 17.40 -125.94
N ARG A 2 11.18 16.72 -124.97
CA ARG A 2 10.47 15.95 -123.97
C ARG A 2 10.50 16.75 -122.66
N LYS A 3 9.29 17.13 -122.10
CA LYS A 3 9.15 17.79 -120.80
C LYS A 3 9.13 16.70 -119.70
N LYS A 4 10.08 16.79 -118.80
CA LYS A 4 10.06 15.98 -117.58
C LYS A 4 8.99 16.50 -116.61
N LYS A 5 7.97 15.69 -116.25
CA LYS A 5 7.04 15.94 -115.12
C LYS A 5 7.76 15.58 -113.83
N ILE A 6 7.92 16.55 -112.95
CA ILE A 6 8.48 16.33 -111.60
C ILE A 6 7.33 15.89 -110.69
N ASN A 7 7.50 14.76 -110.07
CA ASN A 7 6.49 14.09 -109.21
C ASN A 7 6.48 14.71 -107.77
N PHE A 8 5.57 15.63 -107.50
CA PHE A 8 5.41 16.34 -106.21
C PHE A 8 4.78 15.51 -105.09
N SER A 9 4.29 14.29 -105.35
CA SER A 9 3.50 13.48 -104.46
C SER A 9 4.30 12.75 -103.32
N SER A 10 5.60 12.46 -103.56
CA SER A 10 6.41 11.65 -102.62
C SER A 10 7.00 12.44 -101.45
N LYS A 11 7.21 13.77 -101.60
CA LYS A 11 7.75 14.62 -100.54
C LYS A 11 6.71 14.92 -99.47
N ARG A 12 5.42 15.05 -99.77
CA ARG A 12 4.35 15.36 -98.85
C ARG A 12 4.01 14.16 -97.93
N LYS A 13 4.10 12.92 -98.39
CA LYS A 13 3.87 11.71 -97.53
C LYS A 13 5.04 11.49 -96.58
N ARG A 14 6.27 11.78 -96.94
CA ARG A 14 7.45 11.63 -96.07
C ARG A 14 7.49 12.65 -94.97
N ASN A 15 7.12 13.89 -95.22
CA ASN A 15 7.01 14.93 -94.20
C ASN A 15 5.90 14.64 -93.14
N ASN A 16 4.73 14.14 -93.63
CA ASN A 16 3.65 13.74 -92.68
C ASN A 16 4.01 12.53 -91.82
N LEU A 17 4.84 11.59 -92.34
CA LEU A 17 5.29 10.44 -91.50
C LEU A 17 6.31 10.86 -90.44
N ASN A 18 7.19 11.83 -90.74
CA ASN A 18 8.15 12.38 -89.79
C ASN A 18 7.45 13.22 -88.71
N VAL A 19 6.44 14.03 -89.04
CA VAL A 19 5.65 14.84 -88.08
C VAL A 19 4.91 13.90 -87.15
N LYS A 20 4.27 12.84 -87.64
CA LYS A 20 3.59 11.85 -86.82
C LYS A 20 4.55 11.09 -85.87
N ARG A 21 5.78 10.75 -86.36
CA ARG A 21 6.82 10.13 -85.52
C ARG A 21 7.31 11.09 -84.41
N CYS A 22 7.57 12.34 -84.75
CA CYS A 22 7.96 13.35 -83.76
C CYS A 22 6.86 13.60 -82.71
N ALA A 23 5.58 13.64 -83.16
CA ALA A 23 4.44 13.76 -82.19
C ALA A 23 4.32 12.55 -81.29
N LEU A 24 4.50 11.32 -81.77
CA LEU A 24 4.50 10.10 -80.94
C LEU A 24 5.65 10.07 -79.94
N ILE A 25 6.85 10.48 -80.33
CA ILE A 25 8.00 10.57 -79.40
C ILE A 25 7.74 11.66 -78.33
N ALA A 26 7.17 12.80 -78.73
CA ALA A 26 6.82 13.84 -77.77
C ALA A 26 5.75 13.38 -76.74
N ILE A 27 4.74 12.63 -77.22
CA ILE A 27 3.71 12.05 -76.31
C ILE A 27 4.31 10.99 -75.40
N ALA A 28 5.18 10.12 -75.91
CA ALA A 28 5.88 9.12 -75.08
C ALA A 28 6.78 9.79 -74.03
N ALA A 29 7.51 10.86 -74.40
CA ALA A 29 8.33 11.61 -73.46
C ALA A 29 7.47 12.27 -72.32
N VAL A 30 6.31 12.86 -72.65
CA VAL A 30 5.40 13.44 -71.74
C VAL A 30 4.83 12.36 -70.78
N LEU A 31 4.47 11.19 -71.33
CA LEU A 31 3.95 10.08 -70.49
C LEU A 31 5.02 9.56 -69.51
N VAL A 32 6.26 9.45 -69.92
CA VAL A 32 7.38 9.05 -69.07
C VAL A 32 7.61 10.08 -67.95
N ILE A 33 7.51 11.39 -68.25
CA ILE A 33 7.64 12.45 -67.26
C ILE A 33 6.46 12.41 -66.28
N VAL A 34 5.24 12.23 -66.79
CA VAL A 34 4.05 12.17 -65.92
C VAL A 34 4.05 10.94 -65.02
N VAL A 35 4.43 9.77 -65.55
CA VAL A 35 4.55 8.54 -64.76
C VAL A 35 5.70 8.65 -63.76
N GLY A 36 6.84 9.22 -64.15
CA GLY A 36 7.95 9.51 -63.26
C GLY A 36 7.57 10.46 -62.13
N PHE A 37 6.88 11.55 -62.46
CA PHE A 37 6.39 12.53 -61.45
C PHE A 37 5.37 11.93 -60.47
N LYS A 38 4.44 11.09 -60.97
CA LYS A 38 3.51 10.36 -60.11
C LYS A 38 4.20 9.33 -59.23
N GLY A 39 5.19 8.61 -59.74
CA GLY A 39 6.00 7.67 -59.00
C GLY A 39 6.83 8.34 -57.88
N VAL A 40 7.46 9.48 -58.18
CA VAL A 40 8.21 10.27 -57.16
C VAL A 40 7.30 10.81 -56.11
N ASN A 41 6.13 11.35 -56.45
CA ASN A 41 5.17 11.85 -55.48
C ASN A 41 4.57 10.73 -54.57
N ALA A 42 4.32 9.55 -55.14
CA ALA A 42 3.86 8.40 -54.37
C ALA A 42 4.92 7.87 -53.39
N THR A 43 6.18 7.84 -53.80
CA THR A 43 7.30 7.41 -52.94
C THR A 43 7.57 8.45 -51.83
N THR A 44 7.51 9.74 -52.13
CA THR A 44 7.66 10.80 -51.09
C THR A 44 6.51 10.79 -50.09
N ALA A 45 5.26 10.61 -50.54
CA ALA A 45 4.12 10.47 -49.67
C ALA A 45 4.24 9.25 -48.72
N PHE A 46 4.66 8.10 -49.26
CA PHE A 46 4.90 6.90 -48.45
C PHE A 46 6.03 7.07 -47.43
N ILE A 47 7.11 7.74 -47.79
CA ILE A 47 8.23 8.03 -46.89
C ILE A 47 7.74 8.97 -45.77
N GLU A 48 6.96 9.99 -46.08
CA GLU A 48 6.43 10.92 -45.09
C GLU A 48 5.42 10.24 -44.14
N GLU A 49 4.54 9.40 -44.68
CA GLU A 49 3.64 8.58 -43.84
C GLU A 49 4.43 7.69 -42.87
N LYS A 50 5.43 7.00 -43.31
CA LYS A 50 6.31 6.17 -42.45
C LYS A 50 7.09 7.00 -41.43
N ARG A 51 7.46 8.21 -41.78
CA ARG A 51 8.10 9.15 -40.87
C ARG A 51 7.14 9.62 -39.81
N GLN A 52 5.91 9.95 -40.16
CA GLN A 52 4.87 10.33 -39.19
C GLN A 52 4.49 9.18 -38.24
N GLU A 53 4.33 7.96 -38.76
CA GLU A 53 4.13 6.76 -37.94
C GLU A 53 5.27 6.57 -36.89
N ARG A 54 6.53 6.75 -37.31
CA ARG A 54 7.67 6.65 -36.38
C ARG A 54 7.65 7.75 -35.32
N ILE A 55 7.34 8.98 -35.71
CA ILE A 55 7.24 10.10 -34.76
C ILE A 55 6.12 9.86 -33.77
N GLU A 56 4.98 9.35 -34.22
CA GLU A 56 3.84 9.05 -33.36
C GLU A 56 4.16 7.90 -32.39
N MET A 57 4.81 6.83 -32.86
CA MET A 57 5.29 5.76 -31.99
C MET A 57 6.32 6.25 -30.97
N GLN A 58 7.25 7.12 -31.36
CA GLN A 58 8.23 7.71 -30.44
C GLN A 58 7.55 8.57 -29.37
N LYS A 59 6.60 9.42 -29.76
CA LYS A 59 5.81 10.24 -28.80
C LYS A 59 5.02 9.39 -27.82
N LYS A 60 4.43 8.30 -28.32
CA LYS A 60 3.69 7.36 -27.46
C LYS A 60 4.61 6.67 -26.45
N ALA A 61 5.75 6.15 -26.92
CA ALA A 61 6.74 5.51 -26.06
C ALA A 61 7.33 6.48 -25.01
N GLU A 62 7.56 7.74 -25.41
CA GLU A 62 8.03 8.78 -24.49
C GLU A 62 6.96 9.14 -23.43
N ALA A 63 5.70 9.25 -23.85
CA ALA A 63 4.59 9.51 -22.93
C ALA A 63 4.39 8.36 -21.93
N GLU A 64 4.47 7.09 -22.39
CA GLU A 64 4.41 5.91 -21.52
C GLU A 64 5.56 5.91 -20.50
N ARG A 65 6.78 6.23 -20.93
CA ARG A 65 7.96 6.29 -20.05
C ARG A 65 7.85 7.41 -19.00
N LEU A 66 7.34 8.58 -19.38
CA LEU A 66 7.10 9.69 -18.46
C LEU A 66 6.02 9.37 -17.43
N GLU A 67 4.96 8.68 -17.87
CA GLU A 67 3.89 8.23 -16.96
C GLU A 67 4.39 7.17 -15.97
N GLU A 68 5.22 6.22 -16.42
CA GLU A 68 5.86 5.24 -15.52
C GLU A 68 6.80 5.92 -14.51
N GLU A 69 7.60 6.91 -14.96
CA GLU A 69 8.48 7.66 -14.08
C GLU A 69 7.69 8.48 -13.05
N ARG A 70 6.56 9.10 -13.47
CA ARG A 70 5.66 9.82 -12.55
C ARG A 70 5.09 8.88 -11.49
N LYS A 71 4.57 7.72 -11.90
CA LYS A 71 4.03 6.69 -10.98
C LYS A 71 5.08 6.21 -10.00
N ARG A 72 6.31 5.95 -10.47
CA ARG A 72 7.42 5.54 -9.60
C ARG A 72 7.75 6.61 -8.56
N LYS A 73 7.81 7.89 -8.95
CA LYS A 73 8.05 9.01 -8.02
C LYS A 73 6.93 9.16 -7.00
N GLU A 74 5.66 9.07 -7.44
CA GLU A 74 4.50 9.10 -6.55
C GLU A 74 4.51 7.93 -5.54
N GLU A 75 4.90 6.74 -5.99
CA GLU A 75 5.06 5.56 -5.14
C GLU A 75 6.21 5.71 -4.13
N GLU A 76 7.36 6.24 -4.56
CA GLU A 76 8.50 6.54 -3.68
C GLU A 76 8.13 7.59 -2.61
N GLU A 77 7.37 8.63 -2.98
CA GLU A 77 6.88 9.62 -2.02
C GLU A 77 5.82 9.04 -1.07
N ALA A 78 4.94 8.17 -1.57
CA ALA A 78 3.95 7.49 -0.75
C ALA A 78 4.62 6.52 0.25
N LYS A 79 5.71 5.85 -0.13
CA LYS A 79 6.54 5.03 0.77
C LYS A 79 7.18 5.85 1.89
N LYS A 80 7.57 7.09 1.62
CA LYS A 80 8.11 8.01 2.63
C LYS A 80 7.07 8.48 3.66
N LYS A 81 5.78 8.40 3.33
CA LYS A 81 4.67 8.82 4.22
C LYS A 81 3.99 7.63 4.88
N MET A 82 4.71 6.55 5.16
CA MET A 82 4.14 5.38 5.83
C MET A 82 3.89 5.66 7.30
N VAL A 83 2.65 5.43 7.73
CA VAL A 83 2.23 5.64 9.11
C VAL A 83 1.79 4.31 9.69
N GLY A 84 2.63 3.72 10.53
CA GLY A 84 2.37 2.45 11.22
C GLY A 84 2.41 1.19 10.34
N VAL A 85 2.33 1.33 9.01
CA VAL A 85 2.29 0.22 8.04
C VAL A 85 3.12 0.52 6.81
N THR A 86 3.52 -0.53 6.07
CA THR A 86 4.12 -0.40 4.73
C THR A 86 3.11 0.11 3.71
N TYR A 87 3.60 0.55 2.54
CA TYR A 87 2.73 0.92 1.42
C TYR A 87 1.78 -0.22 1.03
N GLU A 88 2.29 -1.44 0.95
CA GLU A 88 1.53 -2.65 0.64
C GLU A 88 0.57 -3.04 1.77
N GLY A 89 0.91 -2.70 3.02
CA GLY A 89 0.07 -2.92 4.20
C GLY A 89 -1.17 -2.03 4.25
N LYS A 90 -1.14 -0.86 3.57
CA LYS A 90 -2.27 0.11 3.57
C LYS A 90 -3.61 -0.49 3.15
N LYS A 91 -3.63 -1.47 2.27
CA LYS A 91 -4.87 -2.14 1.84
C LYS A 91 -5.60 -2.89 2.95
N TYR A 92 -4.89 -3.22 4.02
CA TYR A 92 -5.46 -3.90 5.19
C TYR A 92 -5.85 -2.94 6.31
N THR A 93 -5.49 -1.65 6.20
CA THR A 93 -5.73 -0.69 7.28
C THR A 93 -7.17 -0.21 7.34
N TYR A 94 -7.57 0.16 8.53
CA TYR A 94 -8.76 0.93 8.81
C TYR A 94 -8.39 2.13 9.68
N ASP A 95 -9.12 3.24 9.54
CA ASP A 95 -8.84 4.48 10.27
C ASP A 95 -9.02 4.27 11.78
N ALA A 96 -7.92 4.38 12.52
CA ALA A 96 -7.89 4.19 13.96
C ALA A 96 -8.78 5.19 14.71
N LYS A 97 -8.89 6.45 14.22
CA LYS A 97 -9.73 7.47 14.84
C LYS A 97 -11.21 7.08 14.82
N LYS A 98 -11.70 6.49 13.74
CA LYS A 98 -13.07 5.97 13.66
C LYS A 98 -13.31 4.82 14.62
N ILE A 99 -12.30 3.98 14.86
CA ILE A 99 -12.41 2.89 15.82
C ILE A 99 -12.38 3.42 17.26
N GLU A 100 -11.48 4.37 17.58
CA GLU A 100 -11.46 5.07 18.87
C GLU A 100 -12.83 5.66 19.22
N GLU A 101 -13.45 6.41 18.28
CA GLU A 101 -14.77 7.00 18.48
C GLU A 101 -15.87 5.96 18.74
N LYS A 102 -15.83 4.83 18.04
CA LYS A 102 -16.79 3.74 18.23
C LYS A 102 -16.60 3.05 19.58
N LEU A 103 -15.36 2.80 19.99
CA LEU A 103 -15.04 2.24 21.30
C LEU A 103 -15.49 3.17 22.43
N ALA A 104 -15.21 4.48 22.31
CA ALA A 104 -15.60 5.48 23.31
C ALA A 104 -17.13 5.59 23.49
N LYS A 105 -17.89 5.36 22.41
CA LYS A 105 -19.36 5.39 22.41
C LYS A 105 -19.99 4.03 22.73
N TYR A 106 -19.20 2.97 22.93
CA TYR A 106 -19.68 1.58 23.02
C TYR A 106 -20.56 1.17 21.84
N ASP A 107 -20.36 1.77 20.67
CA ASP A 107 -21.05 1.45 19.42
C ASP A 107 -20.21 0.51 18.58
N TYR A 108 -20.51 -0.77 18.67
CA TYR A 108 -19.80 -1.82 17.93
C TYR A 108 -20.53 -2.28 16.67
N SER A 109 -21.55 -1.56 16.25
CA SER A 109 -22.29 -1.79 15.02
C SER A 109 -21.51 -1.29 13.80
N ASN A 110 -21.75 -1.88 12.62
CA ASN A 110 -21.16 -1.46 11.36
C ASN A 110 -22.02 -1.88 10.15
N ASP A 111 -23.33 -1.69 10.25
CA ASP A 111 -24.31 -2.04 9.21
C ASP A 111 -24.18 -3.50 8.72
N GLY A 112 -23.87 -4.41 9.66
CA GLY A 112 -23.68 -5.84 9.39
C GLY A 112 -22.36 -6.20 8.72
N LYS A 113 -21.49 -5.23 8.41
CA LYS A 113 -20.14 -5.48 7.89
C LYS A 113 -19.20 -5.78 9.06
N LYS A 114 -18.84 -7.03 9.20
CA LYS A 114 -18.02 -7.49 10.32
C LYS A 114 -16.53 -7.25 10.08
N MET A 115 -15.87 -6.62 11.06
CA MET A 115 -14.42 -6.40 11.06
C MET A 115 -13.80 -6.83 12.38
N VAL A 116 -12.63 -7.47 12.30
CA VAL A 116 -11.81 -7.82 13.46
C VAL A 116 -10.41 -7.23 13.33
N PHE A 117 -9.97 -6.62 14.40
CA PHE A 117 -8.62 -6.13 14.63
C PHE A 117 -7.98 -7.05 15.67
N LEU A 118 -7.10 -7.96 15.20
CA LEU A 118 -6.25 -8.72 16.10
C LEU A 118 -5.17 -7.79 16.63
N THR A 119 -5.07 -7.61 17.93
CA THR A 119 -4.09 -6.73 18.55
C THR A 119 -3.25 -7.47 19.57
N PHE A 120 -1.93 -7.22 19.54
CA PHE A 120 -0.96 -7.84 20.42
C PHE A 120 -0.16 -6.76 21.14
N ASP A 121 -0.17 -6.78 22.46
CA ASP A 121 0.56 -5.84 23.30
C ASP A 121 1.89 -6.43 23.79
N ASP A 122 2.83 -5.56 24.17
CA ASP A 122 4.13 -5.85 24.79
C ASP A 122 5.20 -6.51 23.91
N GLY A 123 4.94 -6.78 22.61
CA GLY A 123 5.95 -7.33 21.72
C GLY A 123 7.14 -6.36 21.49
N SER A 124 8.22 -6.81 20.94
CA SER A 124 8.52 -8.09 20.31
C SER A 124 9.33 -8.99 21.26
N THR A 125 8.93 -10.26 21.39
CA THR A 125 9.54 -11.21 22.34
C THR A 125 9.81 -12.59 21.70
N THR A 126 10.09 -13.59 22.55
CA THR A 126 10.26 -14.97 22.10
C THR A 126 8.97 -15.64 21.61
N VAL A 127 7.81 -15.05 21.84
CA VAL A 127 6.50 -15.54 21.38
C VAL A 127 6.16 -15.04 19.97
N THR A 128 6.66 -13.87 19.61
CA THR A 128 6.43 -13.20 18.31
C THR A 128 6.64 -14.11 17.10
N PRO A 129 7.72 -14.93 17.00
CA PRO A 129 7.93 -15.77 15.82
C PRO A 129 6.77 -16.71 15.50
N GLU A 130 6.20 -17.35 16.53
CA GLU A 130 5.07 -18.27 16.33
C GLU A 130 3.79 -17.53 15.95
N ILE A 131 3.54 -16.34 16.53
CA ILE A 131 2.42 -15.48 16.13
C ILE A 131 2.55 -15.07 14.66
N LEU A 132 3.72 -14.58 14.23
CA LEU A 132 3.97 -14.17 12.84
C LEU A 132 3.80 -15.33 11.86
N LYS A 133 4.29 -16.51 12.21
CA LYS A 133 4.11 -17.72 11.41
C LYS A 133 2.62 -18.04 11.21
N ILE A 134 1.84 -18.06 12.29
CA ILE A 134 0.40 -18.35 12.24
C ILE A 134 -0.36 -17.29 11.42
N LEU A 135 -0.04 -16.00 11.58
CA LEU A 135 -0.63 -14.94 10.78
C LEU A 135 -0.36 -15.13 9.29
N LYS A 136 0.88 -15.49 8.93
CA LYS A 136 1.28 -15.77 7.54
C LYS A 136 0.58 -16.99 6.96
N GLU A 137 0.54 -18.10 7.70
CA GLU A 137 -0.14 -19.33 7.28
C GLU A 137 -1.64 -19.12 7.03
N ASN A 138 -2.25 -18.16 7.71
CA ASN A 138 -3.66 -17.84 7.59
C ASN A 138 -3.96 -16.65 6.67
N ASP A 139 -2.96 -16.00 6.10
CA ASP A 139 -3.05 -14.76 5.30
C ASP A 139 -3.84 -13.65 6.00
N VAL A 140 -3.59 -13.44 7.29
CA VAL A 140 -4.18 -12.35 8.08
C VAL A 140 -3.11 -11.39 8.59
N ARG A 141 -3.51 -10.16 8.91
CA ARG A 141 -2.65 -9.10 9.49
C ARG A 141 -3.20 -8.68 10.84
N ALA A 142 -2.30 -8.16 11.67
CA ALA A 142 -2.59 -7.72 13.02
C ALA A 142 -1.96 -6.36 13.31
N THR A 143 -2.30 -5.75 14.43
CA THR A 143 -1.64 -4.56 14.96
C THR A 143 -0.84 -4.94 16.20
N PHE A 144 0.45 -4.62 16.19
CA PHE A 144 1.37 -4.87 17.32
C PHE A 144 1.63 -3.57 18.05
N PHE A 145 1.21 -3.49 19.31
CA PHE A 145 1.50 -2.40 20.22
C PHE A 145 2.77 -2.75 21.00
N VAL A 146 3.90 -2.23 20.54
CA VAL A 146 5.21 -2.64 21.03
C VAL A 146 5.71 -1.76 22.18
N THR A 147 6.44 -2.36 23.13
CA THR A 147 7.11 -1.63 24.21
C THR A 147 8.61 -1.50 23.93
N GLY A 148 9.16 -0.31 24.16
CA GLY A 148 10.58 -0.05 23.87
C GLY A 148 11.53 -0.92 24.70
N GLU A 149 11.23 -1.14 25.98
CA GLU A 149 12.06 -1.95 26.86
C GLU A 149 12.17 -3.42 26.43
N ASN A 150 11.05 -4.02 25.95
CA ASN A 150 11.10 -5.39 25.45
C ASN A 150 11.85 -5.50 24.12
N ILE A 151 11.78 -4.48 23.28
CA ILE A 151 12.59 -4.41 22.04
C ILE A 151 14.08 -4.38 22.41
N GLU A 152 14.51 -3.49 23.31
CA GLU A 152 15.93 -3.40 23.72
C GLU A 152 16.39 -4.67 24.43
N ARG A 153 15.56 -5.28 25.29
CA ARG A 153 15.85 -6.56 25.96
C ARG A 153 16.04 -7.70 24.97
N GLY A 154 15.23 -7.76 23.93
CA GLY A 154 15.34 -8.76 22.87
C GLY A 154 16.47 -8.50 21.88
N GLY A 155 16.98 -7.27 21.86
CA GLY A 155 18.08 -6.83 21.01
C GLY A 155 17.82 -7.07 19.52
N LYS A 156 18.86 -7.43 18.78
CA LYS A 156 18.79 -7.62 17.33
C LYS A 156 17.67 -8.57 16.88
N LYS A 157 17.36 -9.61 17.66
CA LYS A 157 16.27 -10.54 17.32
C LYS A 157 14.90 -9.86 17.36
N ALA A 158 14.64 -9.05 18.38
CA ALA A 158 13.39 -8.29 18.49
C ALA A 158 13.26 -7.25 17.36
N GLU A 159 14.35 -6.55 17.04
CA GLU A 159 14.37 -5.62 15.91
C GLU A 159 14.06 -6.30 14.57
N ASP A 160 14.65 -7.49 14.33
CA ASP A 160 14.41 -8.24 13.10
C ASP A 160 12.96 -8.74 13.01
N LEU A 161 12.34 -9.14 14.12
CA LEU A 161 10.94 -9.53 14.19
C LEU A 161 10.00 -8.34 13.94
N ILE A 162 10.35 -7.14 14.41
CA ILE A 162 9.58 -5.92 14.10
C ILE A 162 9.65 -5.63 12.60
N LYS A 163 10.84 -5.74 11.99
CA LYS A 163 11.00 -5.57 10.54
C LYS A 163 10.17 -6.60 9.77
N GLU A 164 10.29 -7.88 10.13
CA GLU A 164 9.54 -8.97 9.52
C GLU A 164 8.02 -8.76 9.63
N SER A 165 7.55 -8.34 10.81
CA SER A 165 6.15 -8.01 11.05
C SER A 165 5.67 -6.87 10.15
N PHE A 166 6.45 -5.78 10.10
CA PHE A 166 6.15 -4.60 9.30
C PHE A 166 6.14 -4.89 7.80
N GLU A 167 7.14 -5.62 7.29
CA GLU A 167 7.26 -6.03 5.89
C GLU A 167 6.13 -6.97 5.45
N TYR A 168 5.63 -7.79 6.36
CA TYR A 168 4.44 -8.63 6.08
C TYR A 168 3.15 -7.81 5.96
N GLY A 169 3.15 -6.55 6.35
CA GLY A 169 2.01 -5.63 6.28
C GLY A 169 1.19 -5.57 7.55
N ASN A 170 1.72 -6.06 8.69
CA ASN A 170 1.13 -5.76 9.99
C ASN A 170 1.34 -4.28 10.34
N ALA A 171 0.46 -3.73 11.18
CA ALA A 171 0.66 -2.41 11.74
C ALA A 171 1.55 -2.47 13.00
N ILE A 172 2.47 -1.52 13.11
CA ILE A 172 3.29 -1.31 14.31
C ILE A 172 2.79 -0.04 15.00
N ALA A 173 2.40 -0.16 16.23
CA ALA A 173 1.86 0.88 17.09
C ALA A 173 2.65 0.98 18.39
N ASN A 174 2.49 2.08 19.12
CA ASN A 174 3.28 2.38 20.30
C ASN A 174 2.53 2.03 21.58
N HIS A 175 3.19 1.28 22.50
CA HIS A 175 2.66 0.88 23.81
C HIS A 175 3.53 1.38 24.97
N SER A 176 4.12 2.56 24.82
CA SER A 176 5.10 3.13 25.75
C SER A 176 6.49 2.46 25.68
N TYR A 177 7.45 3.01 26.40
CA TYR A 177 8.76 2.41 26.52
C TYR A 177 8.85 1.48 27.72
N THR A 178 8.50 1.98 28.92
CA THR A 178 8.70 1.26 30.18
C THR A 178 7.50 0.41 30.61
N HIS A 179 6.30 0.72 30.15
CA HIS A 179 5.05 0.17 30.67
C HIS A 179 4.89 0.35 32.20
N ASP A 180 5.56 1.36 32.77
CA ASP A 180 5.53 1.60 34.22
C ASP A 180 4.36 2.51 34.63
N TYR A 181 3.33 1.92 35.21
CA TYR A 181 2.15 2.65 35.70
C TYR A 181 2.47 3.72 36.74
N LYS A 182 3.51 3.54 37.58
CA LYS A 182 3.87 4.53 38.59
C LYS A 182 4.52 5.75 37.97
N TYR A 183 5.24 5.56 36.87
CA TYR A 183 5.87 6.63 36.12
C TYR A 183 4.88 7.39 35.24
N LEU A 184 4.05 6.64 34.51
CA LEU A 184 3.09 7.22 33.56
C LEU A 184 1.87 7.82 34.25
N TYR A 185 1.40 7.18 35.35
CA TYR A 185 0.15 7.53 36.04
C TYR A 185 0.34 7.58 37.57
N PRO A 186 1.20 8.49 38.08
CA PRO A 186 1.42 8.61 39.51
C PRO A 186 0.10 8.90 40.23
N GLY A 187 -0.20 8.12 41.28
CA GLY A 187 -1.47 8.26 42.02
C GLY A 187 -2.71 7.96 41.18
N ARG A 188 -2.59 7.14 40.12
CA ARG A 188 -3.63 6.79 39.11
C ARG A 188 -4.07 7.97 38.24
N THR A 189 -3.30 9.05 38.16
CA THR A 189 -3.58 10.22 37.33
C THR A 189 -2.49 10.38 36.30
N LEU A 190 -2.84 10.69 35.05
CA LEU A 190 -1.89 10.92 33.98
C LEU A 190 -0.88 11.99 34.36
N ASN A 191 0.40 11.70 34.17
CA ASN A 191 1.44 12.71 34.05
C ASN A 191 1.80 12.83 32.58
N LEU A 192 1.30 13.85 31.89
CA LEU A 192 1.44 14.00 30.45
C LEU A 192 2.90 14.11 30.00
N ASP A 193 3.73 14.84 30.76
CA ASP A 193 5.15 15.01 30.41
C ASP A 193 5.90 13.68 30.45
N ASN A 194 5.70 12.88 31.53
CA ASN A 194 6.28 11.57 31.66
C ASN A 194 5.78 10.63 30.55
N PHE A 195 4.46 10.67 30.29
CA PHE A 195 3.83 9.86 29.25
C PHE A 195 4.43 10.16 27.87
N LEU A 196 4.50 11.41 27.48
CA LEU A 196 5.04 11.82 26.18
C LEU A 196 6.53 11.49 26.06
N ALA A 197 7.32 11.70 27.13
CA ALA A 197 8.73 11.35 27.15
C ALA A 197 8.95 9.85 26.93
N ASP A 198 8.14 9.02 27.58
CA ASP A 198 8.21 7.56 27.49
C ASP A 198 7.78 7.06 26.09
N PHE A 199 6.66 7.54 25.57
CA PHE A 199 6.20 7.18 24.23
C PHE A 199 7.15 7.67 23.13
N ASN A 200 7.68 8.87 23.24
CA ASN A 200 8.66 9.40 22.26
C ASN A 200 9.94 8.54 22.21
N LYS A 201 10.35 7.97 23.34
CA LYS A 201 11.52 7.07 23.37
C LYS A 201 11.30 5.83 22.53
N THR A 202 10.10 5.26 22.54
CA THR A 202 9.73 4.13 21.68
C THR A 202 9.64 4.55 20.22
N ASP A 203 9.07 5.71 19.91
CA ASP A 203 8.99 6.22 18.54
C ASP A 203 10.39 6.42 17.93
N GLU A 204 11.33 6.97 18.68
CA GLU A 204 12.73 7.12 18.22
C GLU A 204 13.42 5.76 18.02
N LEU A 205 13.13 4.77 18.85
CA LEU A 205 13.64 3.42 18.67
C LEU A 205 13.05 2.77 17.41
N LEU A 206 11.76 2.92 17.17
CA LEU A 206 11.09 2.41 15.96
C LEU A 206 11.62 3.08 14.69
N LYS A 207 11.90 4.38 14.72
CA LYS A 207 12.56 5.08 13.60
C LYS A 207 13.96 4.55 13.30
N LYS A 208 14.73 4.17 14.31
CA LYS A 208 16.05 3.53 14.12
C LYS A 208 15.91 2.15 13.47
N ILE A 209 14.86 1.40 13.80
CA ILE A 209 14.62 0.04 13.30
C ILE A 209 14.02 0.06 11.90
N LEU A 210 12.95 0.83 11.68
CA LEU A 210 12.13 0.82 10.47
C LEU A 210 12.48 1.93 9.47
N GLY A 211 13.37 2.84 9.86
CA GLY A 211 13.84 3.93 9.03
C GLY A 211 13.31 5.31 9.46
N PRO A 212 13.99 6.40 9.04
CA PRO A 212 13.75 7.76 9.54
C PRO A 212 12.36 8.31 9.16
N TYR A 213 11.70 7.71 8.19
CA TYR A 213 10.37 8.12 7.74
C TYR A 213 9.24 7.35 8.44
N PHE A 214 9.58 6.38 9.28
CA PHE A 214 8.57 5.67 10.06
C PHE A 214 7.94 6.61 11.09
N SER A 215 6.62 6.53 11.21
CA SER A 215 5.84 7.13 12.29
C SER A 215 4.68 6.22 12.62
N THR A 216 4.12 6.34 13.80
CA THR A 216 2.82 5.75 14.12
C THR A 216 1.93 6.82 14.72
N ARG A 217 0.67 6.83 14.33
CA ARG A 217 -0.37 7.69 14.94
C ARG A 217 -1.27 6.90 15.87
N VAL A 218 -0.98 5.63 16.07
CA VAL A 218 -1.80 4.73 16.90
C VAL A 218 -1.01 4.36 18.14
N ILE A 219 -1.61 4.61 19.29
CA ILE A 219 -1.08 4.21 20.59
C ILE A 219 -2.08 3.34 21.33
N ARG A 220 -1.60 2.61 22.33
CA ARG A 220 -2.43 2.04 23.39
C ARG A 220 -1.84 2.43 24.74
N CYS A 221 -2.67 2.98 25.60
CA CYS A 221 -2.27 3.32 26.97
C CYS A 221 -2.01 2.05 27.78
N PRO A 222 -0.84 1.89 28.44
CA PRO A 222 -0.63 0.82 29.40
C PRO A 222 -1.77 0.71 30.43
N GLY A 223 -2.41 -0.46 30.47
CA GLY A 223 -3.57 -0.72 31.32
C GLY A 223 -4.90 -0.19 30.79
N GLY A 224 -4.93 0.39 29.58
CA GLY A 224 -6.11 0.96 28.91
C GLY A 224 -6.39 2.41 29.34
N HIS A 225 -6.83 3.22 28.38
CA HIS A 225 -7.15 4.64 28.56
C HIS A 225 -8.18 4.86 29.67
N MET A 226 -9.26 4.07 29.69
CA MET A 226 -10.35 4.19 30.66
C MET A 226 -9.98 3.85 32.10
N SER A 227 -8.79 3.33 32.37
CA SER A 227 -8.34 2.95 33.71
C SER A 227 -7.79 4.11 34.53
N TRP A 228 -7.52 5.26 33.92
CA TRP A 228 -6.77 6.36 34.53
C TRP A 228 -7.57 7.65 34.59
N LYS A 229 -7.13 8.59 35.43
CA LYS A 229 -7.71 9.92 35.57
C LYS A 229 -6.90 10.95 34.81
N GLY A 230 -7.50 12.10 34.46
CA GLY A 230 -6.85 13.24 33.83
C GLY A 230 -6.47 12.97 32.35
N MET A 231 -7.13 12.04 31.70
CA MET A 231 -6.83 11.62 30.33
C MET A 231 -7.24 12.65 29.27
N ASP A 232 -8.10 13.62 29.62
CA ASP A 232 -8.48 14.74 28.76
C ASP A 232 -7.28 15.55 28.22
N GLN A 233 -6.18 15.64 28.97
CA GLN A 233 -4.95 16.26 28.51
C GLN A 233 -4.29 15.45 27.37
N LEU A 234 -4.30 14.12 27.48
CA LEU A 234 -3.82 13.23 26.43
C LEU A 234 -4.75 13.27 25.21
N ASP A 235 -6.07 13.28 25.44
CA ASP A 235 -7.06 13.34 24.35
C ASP A 235 -6.89 14.61 23.50
N ASN A 236 -6.66 15.75 24.15
CA ASN A 236 -6.35 17.02 23.45
C ASN A 236 -5.06 16.88 22.63
N TYR A 237 -3.98 16.38 23.23
CA TYR A 237 -2.71 16.16 22.53
C TYR A 237 -2.87 15.23 21.32
N LEU A 238 -3.56 14.10 21.50
CA LEU A 238 -3.78 13.14 20.41
C LEU A 238 -4.62 13.74 19.27
N ASN A 239 -5.65 14.53 19.61
CA ASN A 239 -6.48 15.21 18.62
C ASN A 239 -5.69 16.26 17.83
N GLU A 240 -4.91 17.09 18.49
CA GLU A 240 -4.05 18.12 17.86
C GLU A 240 -3.01 17.49 16.92
N ASN A 241 -2.53 16.29 17.24
CA ASN A 241 -1.50 15.58 16.47
C ASN A 241 -2.08 14.52 15.52
N ASN A 242 -3.40 14.47 15.33
CA ASN A 242 -4.09 13.47 14.51
C ASN A 242 -3.71 12.02 14.87
N MET A 243 -3.62 11.74 16.17
CA MET A 243 -3.31 10.42 16.74
C MET A 243 -4.58 9.81 17.37
N ALA A 244 -4.56 8.50 17.60
CA ALA A 244 -5.65 7.75 18.24
C ALA A 244 -5.11 6.84 19.34
N SER A 245 -5.82 6.80 20.47
CA SER A 245 -5.60 5.83 21.54
C SER A 245 -6.62 4.70 21.43
N ILE A 246 -6.17 3.48 21.22
CA ILE A 246 -7.04 2.33 20.95
C ILE A 246 -7.08 1.39 22.16
N ASP A 247 -8.21 1.37 22.86
CA ASP A 247 -8.56 0.34 23.82
C ASP A 247 -9.09 -0.91 23.09
N TRP A 248 -9.85 -1.75 23.77
CA TRP A 248 -10.41 -2.99 23.23
C TRP A 248 -11.86 -3.20 23.66
N ASN A 249 -12.57 -4.02 22.93
CA ASN A 249 -13.92 -4.45 23.29
C ASN A 249 -14.09 -5.97 23.37
N ALA A 250 -13.01 -6.70 23.14
CA ALA A 250 -12.90 -8.14 23.30
C ALA A 250 -11.48 -8.51 23.75
N LEU A 251 -11.32 -9.63 24.45
CA LEU A 251 -10.04 -10.10 24.95
C LEU A 251 -10.02 -11.61 25.10
N ASN A 252 -8.82 -12.21 25.03
CA ASN A 252 -8.63 -13.63 25.29
C ASN A 252 -8.36 -13.95 26.77
N ALA A 253 -8.24 -12.93 27.62
CA ALA A 253 -7.96 -13.04 29.05
C ALA A 253 -6.63 -13.73 29.41
N ASP A 254 -5.61 -13.61 28.55
CA ASP A 254 -4.29 -14.19 28.80
C ASP A 254 -3.50 -13.46 29.89
N ALA A 255 -3.87 -12.22 30.21
CA ALA A 255 -3.28 -11.44 31.31
C ALA A 255 -4.17 -11.40 32.57
N GLU A 256 -5.29 -12.12 32.59
CA GLU A 256 -6.28 -12.06 33.67
C GLU A 256 -6.40 -13.34 34.49
N GLY A 257 -6.41 -13.19 35.81
CA GLY A 257 -6.67 -14.27 36.74
C GLY A 257 -5.65 -15.42 36.68
N ARG A 258 -6.13 -16.67 36.74
CA ARG A 258 -5.25 -17.83 36.64
C ARG A 258 -4.69 -18.04 35.23
N LYS A 259 -3.57 -18.72 35.13
CA LYS A 259 -3.03 -19.17 33.85
C LYS A 259 -4.06 -20.06 33.12
N LYS A 260 -4.29 -19.80 31.83
CA LYS A 260 -5.24 -20.51 30.98
C LYS A 260 -4.48 -21.25 29.87
N ASN A 261 -5.05 -22.35 29.41
CA ASN A 261 -4.54 -23.05 28.23
C ASN A 261 -5.10 -22.42 26.94
N ALA A 262 -4.58 -22.83 25.78
CA ALA A 262 -4.94 -22.29 24.48
C ALA A 262 -6.45 -22.37 24.18
N GLN A 263 -7.12 -23.48 24.55
CA GLN A 263 -8.55 -23.62 24.31
C GLN A 263 -9.37 -22.63 25.15
N GLU A 264 -9.04 -22.48 26.44
CA GLU A 264 -9.70 -21.52 27.33
C GLU A 264 -9.52 -20.07 26.83
N LEU A 265 -8.33 -19.73 26.32
CA LEU A 265 -8.06 -18.40 25.75
C LEU A 265 -8.87 -18.18 24.46
N ALA A 266 -8.95 -19.18 23.59
CA ALA A 266 -9.76 -19.10 22.37
C ALA A 266 -11.26 -18.95 22.69
N ASP A 267 -11.77 -19.74 23.63
CA ASP A 267 -13.18 -19.67 24.08
C ASP A 267 -13.53 -18.30 24.66
N TYR A 268 -12.58 -17.72 25.42
CA TYR A 268 -12.77 -16.38 26.00
C TYR A 268 -12.78 -15.29 24.93
N ALA A 269 -11.86 -15.35 23.99
CA ALA A 269 -11.82 -14.43 22.85
C ALA A 269 -13.12 -14.49 22.04
N ILE A 270 -13.61 -15.69 21.73
CA ILE A 270 -14.86 -15.91 21.01
C ILE A 270 -16.04 -15.34 21.79
N LYS A 271 -16.16 -15.70 23.08
CA LYS A 271 -17.24 -15.25 23.95
C LYS A 271 -17.33 -13.74 24.03
N THR A 272 -16.20 -13.05 24.22
CA THR A 272 -16.16 -11.59 24.36
C THR A 272 -16.38 -10.85 23.05
N SER A 273 -16.24 -11.53 21.91
CA SER A 273 -16.47 -10.96 20.57
C SER A 273 -17.92 -11.10 20.08
N GLN A 274 -18.72 -11.96 20.71
CA GLN A 274 -20.09 -12.24 20.24
C GLN A 274 -20.97 -10.99 20.19
N GLY A 275 -21.80 -10.89 19.15
CA GLY A 275 -22.78 -9.81 18.99
C GLY A 275 -22.18 -8.47 18.53
N LYS A 276 -20.93 -8.42 18.12
CA LYS A 276 -20.26 -7.20 17.66
C LYS A 276 -19.90 -7.29 16.18
N ASP A 277 -20.22 -6.25 15.42
CA ASP A 277 -19.71 -6.12 14.03
C ASP A 277 -18.24 -5.67 14.04
N ILE A 278 -17.85 -4.82 14.99
CA ILE A 278 -16.48 -4.35 15.15
C ILE A 278 -15.87 -4.98 16.39
N VAL A 279 -14.80 -5.73 16.22
CA VAL A 279 -14.05 -6.38 17.30
C VAL A 279 -12.62 -5.88 17.31
N VAL A 280 -12.19 -5.26 18.41
CA VAL A 280 -10.78 -5.02 18.74
C VAL A 280 -10.40 -6.00 19.82
N LEU A 281 -9.67 -7.06 19.44
CA LEU A 281 -9.32 -8.18 20.31
C LEU A 281 -7.95 -7.95 20.96
N LEU A 282 -7.95 -7.78 22.29
CA LEU A 282 -6.73 -7.70 23.09
C LEU A 282 -6.13 -9.07 23.34
N MET A 283 -4.88 -9.21 23.01
CA MET A 283 -3.98 -10.34 23.33
C MET A 283 -2.59 -9.78 23.63
N HIS A 284 -1.70 -10.60 24.19
CA HIS A 284 -0.34 -10.16 24.48
C HIS A 284 0.70 -11.01 23.73
N ASP A 285 1.71 -10.32 23.21
CA ASP A 285 2.90 -10.88 22.57
C ASP A 285 4.10 -10.69 23.52
N THR A 286 4.01 -11.24 24.73
CA THR A 286 5.05 -11.08 25.74
C THR A 286 5.51 -12.43 26.30
N TYR A 287 6.60 -12.42 27.07
CA TYR A 287 7.18 -13.62 27.66
C TYR A 287 6.14 -14.39 28.51
N GLY A 288 6.06 -15.72 28.31
CA GLY A 288 5.14 -16.58 29.01
C GLY A 288 3.72 -16.63 28.44
N LYS A 289 3.49 -16.03 27.24
CA LYS A 289 2.22 -16.06 26.51
C LYS A 289 2.18 -17.05 25.35
N GLU A 290 2.93 -18.15 25.44
CA GLU A 290 2.97 -19.18 24.38
C GLU A 290 1.58 -19.79 24.14
N GLU A 291 0.70 -19.85 25.14
CA GLU A 291 -0.68 -20.33 24.98
C GLU A 291 -1.54 -19.38 24.14
N THR A 292 -1.25 -18.07 24.13
CA THR A 292 -1.89 -17.09 23.23
C THR A 292 -1.59 -17.42 21.77
N ALA A 293 -0.32 -17.69 21.44
CA ALA A 293 0.05 -18.11 20.09
C ALA A 293 -0.67 -19.40 19.68
N LYS A 294 -0.71 -20.42 20.58
CA LYS A 294 -1.43 -21.68 20.33
C LYS A 294 -2.94 -21.52 20.17
N ALA A 295 -3.56 -20.52 20.81
CA ALA A 295 -4.98 -20.22 20.69
C ALA A 295 -5.35 -19.56 19.34
N LEU A 296 -4.38 -18.87 18.72
CA LEU A 296 -4.60 -18.01 17.57
C LEU A 296 -5.22 -18.71 16.35
N PRO A 297 -4.85 -19.94 15.96
CA PRO A 297 -5.50 -20.64 14.84
C PRO A 297 -7.01 -20.83 15.04
N THR A 298 -7.45 -21.19 16.26
CA THR A 298 -8.86 -21.36 16.60
C THR A 298 -9.61 -20.01 16.56
N ILE A 299 -8.99 -18.94 17.07
CA ILE A 299 -9.54 -17.58 17.04
C ILE A 299 -9.69 -17.10 15.59
N ILE A 300 -8.66 -17.23 14.77
CA ILE A 300 -8.70 -16.83 13.35
C ILE A 300 -9.79 -17.61 12.60
N LYS A 301 -9.84 -18.93 12.80
CA LYS A 301 -10.87 -19.76 12.17
C LYS A 301 -12.28 -19.29 12.52
N TYR A 302 -12.54 -19.00 13.79
CA TYR A 302 -13.84 -18.48 14.23
C TYR A 302 -14.22 -17.20 13.48
N PHE A 303 -13.33 -16.22 13.39
CA PHE A 303 -13.64 -14.96 12.72
C PHE A 303 -13.84 -15.14 11.21
N LYS A 304 -13.04 -16.00 10.55
CA LYS A 304 -13.23 -16.36 9.13
C LYS A 304 -14.58 -17.01 8.90
N ASP A 305 -14.94 -18.04 9.68
CA ASP A 305 -16.20 -18.77 9.55
C ASP A 305 -17.44 -17.89 9.80
N ASN A 306 -17.28 -16.81 10.60
CA ASN A 306 -18.34 -15.85 10.89
C ASN A 306 -18.33 -14.61 9.99
N GLY A 307 -17.52 -14.59 8.92
CA GLY A 307 -17.51 -13.56 7.89
C GLY A 307 -16.88 -12.24 8.32
N TYR A 308 -15.95 -12.27 9.28
CA TYR A 308 -15.19 -11.07 9.66
C TYR A 308 -14.07 -10.79 8.66
N GLU A 309 -13.94 -9.53 8.27
CA GLU A 309 -12.78 -9.01 7.56
C GLU A 309 -11.67 -8.66 8.55
N PHE A 310 -10.44 -9.14 8.32
CA PHE A 310 -9.30 -8.82 9.17
C PHE A 310 -8.68 -7.49 8.74
N LYS A 311 -8.60 -6.55 9.67
CA LYS A 311 -8.01 -5.23 9.44
C LYS A 311 -6.94 -4.90 10.46
N THR A 312 -6.06 -3.95 10.11
CA THR A 312 -5.09 -3.32 10.99
C THR A 312 -5.47 -1.88 11.28
N LEU A 313 -4.95 -1.31 12.35
CA LEU A 313 -5.21 0.06 12.80
C LEU A 313 -4.10 1.00 12.31
N SER A 314 -4.46 2.09 11.64
CA SER A 314 -3.48 3.08 11.15
C SER A 314 -4.05 4.49 11.16
#